data_96795edba2fc599db67aa9f37c6b57e6
#
_entry.id   96795edba2fc599db67aa9f37c6b57e6
#
_cell.length_a   1.000
_cell.length_b   1.000
_cell.length_c   1.000
_cell.angle_alpha   90.00
_cell.angle_beta   90.00
_cell.angle_gamma   90.00
#
_symmetry.space_group_name_H-M   'P 1'
#
loop_
_entity.id
_entity.type
_entity.pdbx_description
1 polymer ?
#
loop_
_entity_poly.entity_id
_entity_poly.type
_entity_poly.pdbx_seq_one_letter_code
_entity_poly.pdbx_strand_id
1 'polypeptide(L)'
;MLDNDDIYANDDVNLLRKRVGMVFQKPNPFPMSVYDNIAFGPRTHGVKGKAKLDDMVEEALRKAAIWDEVKDRLDKSALSFSGGQQQRLCIARALAVQPEVLLMDEPTSALDPISTLKIEDLALELKQNYTIVIVTHNMQQAVRISDKTAFFLLGEVVEFNDTDSLFSNPQEKKTEDYITGRFG
;
A
#
# COMPACT_ATOMS: atom_id res chain seq x y z
N MET A 1 12.36 14.08 0.66
CA MET A 1 13.67 13.41 0.60
C MET A 1 13.47 11.93 0.83
N LEU A 2 14.21 11.06 0.16
CA LEU A 2 14.23 9.61 0.37
C LEU A 2 15.68 9.24 0.69
N ASP A 3 15.95 8.74 1.90
CA ASP A 3 17.31 8.44 2.42
C ASP A 3 18.35 9.55 2.19
N ASN A 4 17.99 10.78 2.47
CA ASN A 4 18.76 12.01 2.22
C ASN A 4 18.88 12.45 0.74
N ASP A 5 18.36 11.67 -0.21
CA ASP A 5 18.28 12.08 -1.62
C ASP A 5 17.11 13.04 -1.82
N ASP A 6 17.36 14.17 -2.49
CA ASP A 6 16.29 15.05 -2.91
C ASP A 6 15.54 14.43 -4.10
N ILE A 7 14.29 14.03 -3.88
CA ILE A 7 13.45 13.39 -4.91
C ILE A 7 13.13 14.32 -6.09
N TYR A 8 13.27 15.62 -5.93
CA TYR A 8 13.08 16.60 -7.01
C TYR A 8 14.35 16.87 -7.81
N ALA A 9 15.52 16.58 -7.25
CA ALA A 9 16.81 16.71 -7.91
C ALA A 9 17.24 15.43 -8.66
N ASN A 10 16.46 14.34 -8.54
CA ASN A 10 16.79 13.06 -9.18
C ASN A 10 16.30 13.05 -10.63
N ASP A 11 17.21 13.00 -11.59
CA ASP A 11 16.91 12.98 -13.02
C ASP A 11 16.31 11.65 -13.49
N ASP A 12 16.49 10.54 -12.74
CA ASP A 12 15.93 9.23 -13.07
C ASP A 12 14.63 8.93 -12.30
N VAL A 13 13.54 9.44 -12.82
CA VAL A 13 12.19 9.19 -12.30
C VAL A 13 11.82 7.69 -12.31
N ASN A 14 12.37 6.89 -13.23
CA ASN A 14 12.07 5.47 -13.28
C ASN A 14 12.74 4.71 -12.12
N LEU A 15 13.96 5.11 -11.76
CA LEU A 15 14.65 4.57 -10.61
C LEU A 15 13.90 4.94 -9.31
N LEU A 16 13.47 6.19 -9.17
CA LEU A 16 12.64 6.62 -8.04
C LEU A 16 11.35 5.80 -7.93
N ARG A 17 10.63 5.61 -9.04
CA ARG A 17 9.39 4.82 -9.08
C ARG A 17 9.58 3.34 -8.81
N LYS A 18 10.79 2.81 -8.98
CA LYS A 18 11.13 1.46 -8.56
C LYS A 18 11.28 1.37 -7.03
N ARG A 19 11.85 2.40 -6.39
CA ARG A 19 12.04 2.47 -4.94
C ARG A 19 10.74 2.76 -4.19
N VAL A 20 9.78 3.43 -4.84
CA VAL A 20 8.50 3.85 -4.24
C VAL A 20 7.34 3.21 -4.98
N GLY A 21 6.74 2.19 -4.38
CA GLY A 21 5.53 1.56 -4.87
C GLY A 21 4.28 2.36 -4.50
N MET A 22 3.21 2.27 -5.31
CA MET A 22 1.94 2.94 -5.01
C MET A 22 0.76 2.02 -5.26
N VAL A 23 -0.16 2.00 -4.30
CA VAL A 23 -1.46 1.32 -4.33
C VAL A 23 -2.56 2.37 -4.26
N PHE A 24 -3.45 2.35 -5.24
CA PHE A 24 -4.51 3.35 -5.37
C PHE A 24 -5.78 2.94 -4.62
N GLN A 25 -6.63 3.91 -4.33
CA GLN A 25 -7.91 3.77 -3.66
C GLN A 25 -8.82 2.74 -4.35
N LYS A 26 -8.93 2.82 -5.68
CA LYS A 26 -9.67 1.82 -6.46
C LYS A 26 -8.70 0.76 -6.97
N PRO A 27 -8.99 -0.53 -6.76
CA PRO A 27 -8.21 -1.59 -7.38
C PRO A 27 -8.07 -1.35 -8.89
N ASN A 28 -6.85 -1.40 -9.39
CA ASN A 28 -6.55 -1.13 -10.79
C ASN A 28 -5.63 -2.20 -11.41
N PRO A 29 -5.97 -3.49 -11.30
CA PRO A 29 -5.19 -4.49 -11.98
C PRO A 29 -5.25 -4.25 -13.50
N PHE A 30 -4.16 -4.57 -14.19
CA PHE A 30 -4.13 -4.50 -15.64
C PHE A 30 -5.05 -5.55 -16.26
N PRO A 31 -5.63 -5.33 -17.45
CA PRO A 31 -6.51 -6.28 -18.15
C PRO A 31 -5.72 -7.46 -18.73
N MET A 32 -4.99 -8.16 -17.89
CA MET A 32 -4.16 -9.31 -18.20
C MET A 32 -4.27 -10.37 -17.08
N SER A 33 -3.55 -11.48 -17.21
CA SER A 33 -3.56 -12.55 -16.21
C SER A 33 -3.05 -12.08 -14.84
N VAL A 34 -3.36 -12.84 -13.78
CA VAL A 34 -2.76 -12.63 -12.47
C VAL A 34 -1.23 -12.67 -12.57
N TYR A 35 -0.70 -13.71 -13.21
CA TYR A 35 0.74 -13.86 -13.42
C TYR A 35 1.36 -12.64 -14.10
N ASP A 36 0.79 -12.19 -15.22
CA ASP A 36 1.36 -11.08 -16.00
C ASP A 36 1.25 -9.75 -15.26
N ASN A 37 0.22 -9.54 -14.43
CA ASN A 37 0.15 -8.37 -13.56
C ASN A 37 1.35 -8.29 -12.62
N ILE A 38 1.69 -9.40 -11.95
CA ILE A 38 2.78 -9.42 -10.98
C ILE A 38 4.14 -9.39 -11.68
N ALA A 39 4.30 -10.16 -12.78
CA ALA A 39 5.53 -10.22 -13.55
C ALA A 39 5.83 -8.95 -14.36
N PHE A 40 4.87 -8.03 -14.49
CA PHE A 40 5.00 -6.81 -15.30
C PHE A 40 6.17 -5.94 -14.85
N GLY A 41 6.22 -5.58 -13.56
CA GLY A 41 7.29 -4.77 -13.00
C GLY A 41 8.67 -5.41 -13.16
N PRO A 42 8.89 -6.64 -12.68
CA PRO A 42 10.15 -7.37 -12.87
C PRO A 42 10.62 -7.44 -14.32
N ARG A 43 9.72 -7.74 -15.27
CA ARG A 43 10.06 -7.75 -16.71
C ARG A 43 10.50 -6.38 -17.22
N THR A 44 9.78 -5.31 -16.83
CA THR A 44 10.11 -3.93 -17.21
C THR A 44 11.48 -3.52 -16.68
N HIS A 45 11.86 -4.03 -15.51
CA HIS A 45 13.19 -3.81 -14.91
C HIS A 45 14.25 -4.83 -15.35
N GLY A 46 14.00 -5.54 -16.46
CA GLY A 46 15.00 -6.36 -17.14
C GLY A 46 15.20 -7.76 -16.55
N VAL A 47 14.33 -8.23 -15.66
CA VAL A 47 14.39 -9.62 -15.19
C VAL A 47 14.04 -10.55 -16.35
N LYS A 48 14.99 -11.41 -16.71
CA LYS A 48 14.87 -12.41 -17.78
C LYS A 48 14.93 -13.81 -17.16
N GLY A 49 14.25 -14.74 -17.80
CA GLY A 49 14.20 -16.13 -17.35
C GLY A 49 12.93 -16.47 -16.60
N LYS A 50 12.26 -17.52 -17.08
CA LYS A 50 10.95 -17.94 -16.57
C LYS A 50 11.01 -18.34 -15.10
N ALA A 51 11.95 -19.18 -14.70
CA ALA A 51 12.07 -19.66 -13.32
C ALA A 51 12.20 -18.51 -12.32
N LYS A 52 13.07 -17.51 -12.60
CA LYS A 52 13.22 -16.35 -11.73
C LYS A 52 11.95 -15.51 -11.63
N LEU A 53 11.21 -15.37 -12.74
CA LEU A 53 9.92 -14.67 -12.72
C LEU A 53 8.88 -15.46 -11.95
N ASP A 54 8.83 -16.78 -12.08
CA ASP A 54 7.93 -17.66 -11.34
C ASP A 54 8.16 -17.52 -9.83
N ASP A 55 9.41 -17.54 -9.37
CA ASP A 55 9.79 -17.33 -7.97
C ASP A 55 9.33 -15.95 -7.46
N MET A 56 9.61 -14.88 -8.22
CA MET A 56 9.22 -13.51 -7.84
C MET A 56 7.71 -13.33 -7.79
N VAL A 57 6.97 -13.96 -8.71
CA VAL A 57 5.50 -13.92 -8.73
C VAL A 57 4.94 -14.63 -7.51
N GLU A 58 5.41 -15.84 -7.20
CA GLU A 58 4.97 -16.58 -6.03
C GLU A 58 5.29 -15.80 -4.73
N GLU A 59 6.53 -15.31 -4.58
CA GLU A 59 6.94 -14.54 -3.42
C GLU A 59 6.06 -13.31 -3.21
N ALA A 60 5.80 -12.52 -4.26
CA ALA A 60 4.99 -11.33 -4.18
C ALA A 60 3.52 -11.63 -3.81
N LEU A 61 2.95 -12.71 -4.37
CA LEU A 61 1.60 -13.15 -4.05
C LEU A 61 1.48 -13.68 -2.62
N ARG A 62 2.52 -14.34 -2.10
CA ARG A 62 2.59 -14.79 -0.69
C ARG A 62 2.69 -13.59 0.25
N LYS A 63 3.59 -12.64 -0.04
CA LYS A 63 3.72 -11.38 0.73
C LYS A 63 2.42 -10.58 0.77
N ALA A 64 1.61 -10.63 -0.28
CA ALA A 64 0.30 -9.98 -0.33
C ALA A 64 -0.86 -10.85 0.24
N ALA A 65 -0.56 -11.95 0.91
CA ALA A 65 -1.51 -12.88 1.54
C ALA A 65 -2.63 -13.34 0.59
N ILE A 66 -2.31 -13.60 -0.70
CA ILE A 66 -3.31 -14.00 -1.70
C ILE A 66 -2.93 -15.28 -2.46
N TRP A 67 -1.72 -15.80 -2.28
CA TRP A 67 -1.22 -16.96 -3.02
C TRP A 67 -2.19 -18.14 -3.03
N ASP A 68 -2.67 -18.56 -1.88
CA ASP A 68 -3.55 -19.73 -1.76
C ASP A 68 -4.90 -19.56 -2.45
N GLU A 69 -5.33 -18.32 -2.66
CA GLU A 69 -6.58 -18.02 -3.36
C GLU A 69 -6.42 -18.01 -4.90
N VAL A 70 -5.19 -17.83 -5.41
CA VAL A 70 -4.96 -17.62 -6.86
C VAL A 70 -3.99 -18.60 -7.51
N LYS A 71 -3.22 -19.39 -6.77
CA LYS A 71 -2.15 -20.27 -7.28
C LYS A 71 -2.58 -21.21 -8.42
N ASP A 72 -3.83 -21.69 -8.38
CA ASP A 72 -4.39 -22.58 -9.42
C ASP A 72 -5.09 -21.81 -10.56
N ARG A 73 -5.01 -20.48 -10.55
CA ARG A 73 -5.69 -19.57 -11.49
C ARG A 73 -4.82 -18.41 -11.95
N LEU A 74 -3.50 -18.60 -11.98
CA LEU A 74 -2.54 -17.55 -12.37
C LEU A 74 -2.69 -17.08 -13.81
N ASP A 75 -3.26 -17.94 -14.68
CA ASP A 75 -3.58 -17.66 -16.08
C ASP A 75 -4.88 -16.87 -16.27
N LYS A 76 -5.72 -16.76 -15.24
CA LYS A 76 -7.00 -16.04 -15.33
C LYS A 76 -6.82 -14.53 -15.27
N SER A 77 -7.75 -13.82 -15.92
CA SER A 77 -7.78 -12.36 -15.85
C SER A 77 -7.87 -11.86 -14.41
N ALA A 78 -6.99 -10.94 -14.03
CA ALA A 78 -7.03 -10.33 -12.72
C ALA A 78 -8.34 -9.56 -12.44
N LEU A 79 -9.04 -9.12 -13.50
CA LEU A 79 -10.35 -8.45 -13.40
C LEU A 79 -11.49 -9.38 -12.97
N SER A 80 -11.31 -10.72 -13.04
CA SER A 80 -12.33 -11.69 -12.66
C SER A 80 -12.42 -11.96 -11.15
N PHE A 81 -11.55 -11.36 -10.35
CA PHE A 81 -11.48 -11.54 -8.91
C PHE A 81 -12.31 -10.50 -8.16
N SER A 82 -12.63 -10.75 -6.88
CA SER A 82 -13.36 -9.79 -6.03
C SER A 82 -12.54 -8.52 -5.79
N GLY A 83 -13.21 -7.43 -5.37
CA GLY A 83 -12.53 -6.15 -5.10
C GLY A 83 -11.37 -6.27 -4.11
N GLY A 84 -11.57 -6.99 -2.99
CA GLY A 84 -10.51 -7.22 -2.02
C GLY A 84 -9.36 -8.10 -2.55
N GLN A 85 -9.67 -9.08 -3.42
CA GLN A 85 -8.65 -9.86 -4.10
C GLN A 85 -7.87 -9.00 -5.11
N GLN A 86 -8.57 -8.17 -5.90
CA GLN A 86 -7.94 -7.26 -6.85
C GLN A 86 -7.02 -6.26 -6.12
N GLN A 87 -7.43 -5.74 -4.96
CA GLN A 87 -6.59 -4.84 -4.17
C GLN A 87 -5.31 -5.53 -3.69
N ARG A 88 -5.41 -6.76 -3.17
CA ARG A 88 -4.22 -7.54 -2.78
C ARG A 88 -3.35 -7.91 -3.99
N LEU A 89 -3.93 -8.13 -5.17
CA LEU A 89 -3.16 -8.29 -6.41
C LEU A 89 -2.41 -7.00 -6.79
N CYS A 90 -3.01 -5.81 -6.59
CA CYS A 90 -2.32 -4.54 -6.80
C CYS A 90 -1.17 -4.33 -5.80
N ILE A 91 -1.35 -4.75 -4.53
CA ILE A 91 -0.28 -4.75 -3.53
C ILE A 91 0.84 -5.72 -3.96
N ALA A 92 0.52 -6.96 -4.35
CA ALA A 92 1.48 -7.94 -4.85
C ALA A 92 2.29 -7.39 -6.04
N ARG A 93 1.61 -6.73 -6.98
CA ARG A 93 2.25 -6.08 -8.13
C ARG A 93 3.26 -5.02 -7.71
N ALA A 94 2.91 -4.20 -6.71
CA ALA A 94 3.82 -3.19 -6.17
C ALA A 94 5.01 -3.84 -5.44
N LEU A 95 4.79 -4.90 -4.68
CA LEU A 95 5.84 -5.62 -3.94
C LEU A 95 6.79 -6.41 -4.84
N ALA A 96 6.34 -6.82 -6.04
CA ALA A 96 7.15 -7.62 -6.97
C ALA A 96 8.44 -6.93 -7.44
N VAL A 97 8.49 -5.60 -7.39
CA VAL A 97 9.70 -4.81 -7.72
C VAL A 97 10.57 -4.52 -6.50
N GLN A 98 10.19 -5.03 -5.32
CA GLN A 98 10.90 -4.86 -4.05
C GLN A 98 11.15 -3.38 -3.72
N PRO A 99 10.11 -2.57 -3.56
CA PRO A 99 10.25 -1.15 -3.23
C PRO A 99 10.79 -0.97 -1.81
N GLU A 100 11.32 0.21 -1.50
CA GLU A 100 11.73 0.61 -0.15
C GLU A 100 10.54 1.22 0.62
N VAL A 101 9.68 1.93 -0.12
CA VAL A 101 8.49 2.60 0.41
C VAL A 101 7.26 2.13 -0.34
N LEU A 102 6.17 1.85 0.38
CA LEU A 102 4.86 1.53 -0.19
C LEU A 102 3.85 2.60 0.23
N LEU A 103 3.40 3.37 -0.76
CA LEU A 103 2.33 4.36 -0.57
C LEU A 103 0.98 3.67 -0.82
N MET A 104 0.03 3.87 0.06
CA MET A 104 -1.33 3.36 -0.07
C MET A 104 -2.33 4.50 0.10
N ASP A 105 -3.06 4.79 -0.96
CA ASP A 105 -4.09 5.84 -0.94
C ASP A 105 -5.46 5.21 -0.66
N GLU A 106 -5.99 5.41 0.53
CA GLU A 106 -7.27 4.85 1.01
C GLU A 106 -7.52 3.38 0.59
N PRO A 107 -6.59 2.44 0.85
CA PRO A 107 -6.58 1.12 0.22
C PRO A 107 -7.78 0.24 0.57
N THR A 108 -8.61 0.65 1.52
CA THR A 108 -9.75 -0.12 2.05
C THR A 108 -11.10 0.54 1.85
N SER A 109 -11.14 1.78 1.35
CA SER A 109 -12.37 2.59 1.29
C SER A 109 -13.49 1.99 0.43
N ALA A 110 -13.16 1.17 -0.56
CA ALA A 110 -14.12 0.51 -1.46
C ALA A 110 -14.33 -0.98 -1.14
N LEU A 111 -13.89 -1.45 0.04
CA LEU A 111 -13.89 -2.87 0.40
C LEU A 111 -14.91 -3.17 1.50
N ASP A 112 -15.34 -4.43 1.53
CA ASP A 112 -16.14 -4.96 2.63
C ASP A 112 -15.29 -5.11 3.92
N PRO A 113 -15.93 -5.23 5.12
CA PRO A 113 -15.20 -5.28 6.39
C PRO A 113 -14.19 -6.44 6.48
N ILE A 114 -14.48 -7.60 5.90
CA ILE A 114 -13.59 -8.78 5.95
C ILE A 114 -12.35 -8.50 5.09
N SER A 115 -12.53 -7.96 3.90
CA SER A 115 -11.44 -7.56 3.02
C SER A 115 -10.60 -6.43 3.62
N THR A 116 -11.24 -5.48 4.32
CA THR A 116 -10.57 -4.40 5.04
C THR A 116 -9.62 -4.96 6.10
N LEU A 117 -10.10 -5.87 6.97
CA LEU A 117 -9.25 -6.49 8.00
C LEU A 117 -8.05 -7.21 7.38
N LYS A 118 -8.24 -7.95 6.28
CA LYS A 118 -7.11 -8.62 5.59
C LYS A 118 -6.05 -7.63 5.09
N ILE A 119 -6.45 -6.43 4.64
CA ILE A 119 -5.49 -5.39 4.22
C ILE A 119 -4.80 -4.76 5.43
N GLU A 120 -5.50 -4.56 6.54
CA GLU A 120 -4.92 -4.04 7.79
C GLU A 120 -3.89 -5.02 8.36
N ASP A 121 -4.23 -6.31 8.47
CA ASP A 121 -3.30 -7.37 8.90
C ASP A 121 -2.07 -7.42 8.00
N LEU A 122 -2.30 -7.36 6.68
CA LEU A 122 -1.22 -7.32 5.70
C LEU A 122 -0.30 -6.11 5.89
N ALA A 123 -0.84 -4.92 6.17
CA ALA A 123 -0.04 -3.72 6.43
C ALA A 123 0.83 -3.89 7.69
N LEU A 124 0.28 -4.51 8.75
CA LEU A 124 1.03 -4.81 9.97
C LEU A 124 2.17 -5.81 9.75
N GLU A 125 1.99 -6.79 8.87
CA GLU A 125 3.06 -7.73 8.49
C GLU A 125 4.13 -7.04 7.63
N LEU A 126 3.71 -6.27 6.63
CA LEU A 126 4.61 -5.62 5.69
C LEU A 126 5.47 -4.53 6.32
N LYS A 127 4.97 -3.80 7.35
CA LYS A 127 5.72 -2.72 8.00
C LYS A 127 7.03 -3.20 8.66
N GLN A 128 7.19 -4.49 8.89
CA GLN A 128 8.43 -5.05 9.41
C GLN A 128 9.60 -4.97 8.41
N ASN A 129 9.29 -4.89 7.11
CA ASN A 129 10.28 -4.93 6.03
C ASN A 129 10.20 -3.73 5.08
N TYR A 130 9.14 -2.95 5.15
CA TYR A 130 8.87 -1.82 4.26
C TYR A 130 8.48 -0.59 5.05
N THR A 131 8.88 0.59 4.58
CA THR A 131 8.25 1.84 5.05
C THR A 131 6.90 1.97 4.37
N ILE A 132 5.81 1.99 5.17
CA ILE A 132 4.46 2.11 4.64
C ILE A 132 3.89 3.48 4.99
N VAL A 133 3.35 4.18 3.99
CA VAL A 133 2.62 5.42 4.17
C VAL A 133 1.20 5.21 3.68
N ILE A 134 0.22 5.33 4.58
CA ILE A 134 -1.20 5.12 4.28
C ILE A 134 -1.95 6.44 4.45
N VAL A 135 -2.68 6.85 3.42
CA VAL A 135 -3.70 7.88 3.52
C VAL A 135 -5.02 7.21 3.87
N THR A 136 -5.69 7.68 4.91
CA THR A 136 -7.01 7.20 5.32
C THR A 136 -7.81 8.31 5.99
N HIS A 137 -9.12 8.33 5.79
CA HIS A 137 -10.05 9.15 6.56
C HIS A 137 -10.64 8.39 7.76
N ASN A 138 -10.28 7.12 7.94
CA ASN A 138 -10.76 6.29 9.05
C ASN A 138 -9.78 6.35 10.23
N MET A 139 -10.12 7.15 11.24
CA MET A 139 -9.31 7.31 12.45
C MET A 139 -9.07 5.98 13.18
N GLN A 140 -10.09 5.11 13.24
CA GLN A 140 -9.95 3.82 13.92
C GLN A 140 -8.95 2.91 13.20
N GLN A 141 -8.90 2.97 11.87
CA GLN A 141 -7.89 2.28 11.08
C GLN A 141 -6.49 2.83 11.41
N ALA A 142 -6.31 4.16 11.38
CA ALA A 142 -5.03 4.77 11.72
C ALA A 142 -4.54 4.33 13.11
N VAL A 143 -5.41 4.35 14.13
CA VAL A 143 -5.07 3.88 15.48
C VAL A 143 -4.61 2.42 15.51
N ARG A 144 -5.24 1.53 14.71
CA ARG A 144 -4.90 0.10 14.74
C ARG A 144 -3.59 -0.25 14.08
N ILE A 145 -3.22 0.46 13.00
CA ILE A 145 -2.13 -0.03 12.12
C ILE A 145 -0.91 0.88 12.02
N SER A 146 -1.02 2.16 12.41
CA SER A 146 0.10 3.09 12.26
C SER A 146 0.90 3.30 13.54
N ASP A 147 2.20 3.50 13.39
CA ASP A 147 3.11 3.86 14.49
C ASP A 147 3.13 5.38 14.68
N LYS A 148 3.05 6.13 13.57
CA LYS A 148 2.98 7.61 13.56
C LYS A 148 1.82 8.06 12.69
N THR A 149 1.20 9.17 13.08
CA THR A 149 0.08 9.76 12.35
C THR A 149 0.34 11.23 12.08
N ALA A 150 0.07 11.65 10.83
CA ALA A 150 0.02 13.05 10.44
C ALA A 150 -1.43 13.46 10.18
N PHE A 151 -1.91 14.46 10.90
CA PHE A 151 -3.22 15.04 10.65
C PHE A 151 -3.11 16.18 9.64
N PHE A 152 -3.80 16.00 8.50
CA PHE A 152 -3.89 16.98 7.42
C PHE A 152 -5.23 17.68 7.43
N LEU A 153 -5.23 19.00 7.31
CA LEU A 153 -6.40 19.81 7.14
C LEU A 153 -6.16 20.92 6.12
N LEU A 154 -7.01 20.99 5.09
CA LEU A 154 -6.94 22.02 4.04
C LEU A 154 -5.56 22.15 3.36
N GLY A 155 -4.87 21.04 3.17
CA GLY A 155 -3.56 21.00 2.52
C GLY A 155 -2.36 21.25 3.44
N GLU A 156 -2.59 21.46 4.74
CA GLU A 156 -1.54 21.69 5.74
C GLU A 156 -1.43 20.49 6.70
N VAL A 157 -0.20 20.16 7.10
CA VAL A 157 0.05 19.25 8.23
C VAL A 157 -0.21 20.02 9.51
N VAL A 158 -1.29 19.70 10.20
CA VAL A 158 -1.66 20.36 11.47
C VAL A 158 -0.85 19.78 12.62
N GLU A 159 -0.75 18.46 12.68
CA GLU A 159 -0.01 17.75 13.73
C GLU A 159 0.63 16.48 13.18
N PHE A 160 1.82 16.13 13.68
CA PHE A 160 2.50 14.87 13.38
C PHE A 160 3.12 14.33 14.66
N ASN A 161 2.70 13.14 15.10
CA ASN A 161 3.15 12.56 16.35
C ASN A 161 3.06 11.03 16.30
N ASP A 162 3.55 10.37 17.37
CA ASP A 162 3.22 8.96 17.61
C ASP A 162 1.71 8.80 17.68
N THR A 163 1.18 7.75 17.08
CA THR A 163 -0.27 7.54 16.92
C THR A 163 -1.00 7.57 18.25
N ASP A 164 -0.51 6.86 19.25
CA ASP A 164 -1.12 6.84 20.59
C ASP A 164 -1.17 8.23 21.21
N SER A 165 -0.10 9.01 21.06
CA SER A 165 -0.04 10.37 21.59
C SER A 165 -1.01 11.31 20.89
N LEU A 166 -1.06 11.24 19.55
CA LEU A 166 -1.93 12.09 18.74
C LEU A 166 -3.41 11.85 19.04
N PHE A 167 -3.81 10.59 19.24
CA PHE A 167 -5.22 10.26 19.49
C PHE A 167 -5.65 10.36 20.97
N SER A 168 -4.71 10.19 21.94
CA SER A 168 -5.02 10.28 23.37
C SER A 168 -4.82 11.67 23.98
N ASN A 169 -3.86 12.43 23.46
CA ASN A 169 -3.50 13.76 23.98
C ASN A 169 -2.93 14.65 22.86
N PRO A 170 -3.79 15.05 21.89
CA PRO A 170 -3.39 15.92 20.80
C PRO A 170 -2.88 17.27 21.32
N GLN A 171 -1.85 17.80 20.69
CA GLN A 171 -1.23 19.07 21.05
C GLN A 171 -1.95 20.25 20.38
N GLU A 172 -2.58 19.99 19.23
CA GLU A 172 -3.25 20.98 18.43
C GLU A 172 -4.76 20.94 18.64
N LYS A 173 -5.36 22.10 18.92
CA LYS A 173 -6.83 22.21 19.13
C LYS A 173 -7.63 21.69 17.93
N LYS A 174 -7.17 21.94 16.71
CA LYS A 174 -7.81 21.43 15.50
C LYS A 174 -7.83 19.90 15.43
N THR A 175 -6.75 19.24 15.90
CA THR A 175 -6.68 17.78 16.00
C THR A 175 -7.70 17.26 17.04
N GLU A 176 -7.75 17.88 18.22
CA GLU A 176 -8.72 17.53 19.27
C GLU A 176 -10.16 17.66 18.78
N ASP A 177 -10.48 18.78 18.10
CA ASP A 177 -11.83 19.04 17.57
C ASP A 177 -12.21 18.02 16.51
N TYR A 178 -11.25 17.59 15.66
CA TYR A 178 -11.46 16.54 14.66
C TYR A 178 -11.75 15.19 15.32
N ILE A 179 -10.90 14.76 16.26
CA ILE A 179 -11.03 13.47 16.94
C ILE A 179 -12.35 13.40 17.74
N THR A 180 -12.75 14.50 18.37
CA THR A 180 -13.98 14.58 19.19
C THR A 180 -15.24 14.85 18.37
N GLY A 181 -15.16 15.01 17.05
CA GLY A 181 -16.29 15.32 16.17
C GLY A 181 -16.86 16.73 16.35
N ARG A 182 -16.08 17.66 16.90
CA ARG A 182 -16.48 19.05 17.16
C ARG A 182 -16.10 20.00 16.03
N PHE A 183 -15.93 19.49 14.83
CA PHE A 183 -15.73 20.29 13.64
C PHE A 183 -17.01 21.01 13.26
N GLY A 184 -17.06 22.30 13.51
CA GLY A 184 -18.15 23.20 13.14
C GLY A 184 -17.60 24.59 12.90
#